data_55e8a3a1fe6464190d205bee73148dc5
#
_entry.id   55e8a3a1fe6464190d205bee73148dc5
#
_cell.length_a   1.000
_cell.length_b   1.000
_cell.length_c   1.000
_cell.angle_alpha   90.00
_cell.angle_beta   90.00
_cell.angle_gamma   90.00
#
_symmetry.space_group_name_H-M   'P 1'
#
loop_
_entity.id
_entity.type
_entity.pdbx_description
1 polymer ?
#
loop_
_entity_poly.entity_id
_entity_poly.type
_entity_poly.pdbx_seq_one_letter_code
_entity_poly.pdbx_strand_id
1 'polypeptide(L)'
;EKLHIDIRWTMIMVNVSDERNSFSKFQKCEKHGINMTTISQVSKLSWRAIEQDYSLDKYEEELEKIVHQPRNYTPYIVAIGAGFACGGFCKLFGCDWMAFLFASICAFVGFRVRARCVEAGLNVYMSIAAAAFVSTCLAYASSFSGLSDTPYHPLLACALFIVPGVPLINFVDDMLDNHLLVGITRASNTVMMVAAMTFGIAFAMRVLVMNDVEIDHKFSELSMVPHDPYYIYAIAAAISAMGFSMIFNIQRRLLWVVAVGGIIAVCTRNFVNFELGYGPVIGSFMGSFVVSVLAVKAVHWCHVPNHVLTIPSVIPMIPGVLMYRSLLAFINLHGVVGEVTNAFFNGINSALIILCISLGVAVPNIFARRYIAKDRQRHLQEELEKRRERGKFIEW
;
A
#
# COMPACT_ATOMS: atom_id res chain seq x y z
N GLU A 1 34.84 -1.65 15.17
CA GLU A 1 33.55 -2.27 15.53
C GLU A 1 32.82 -2.76 14.30
N LYS A 2 32.20 -3.95 14.38
CA LYS A 2 31.40 -4.51 13.30
C LYS A 2 29.95 -4.62 13.79
N LEU A 3 29.02 -4.06 12.99
CA LEU A 3 27.60 -4.12 13.24
C LEU A 3 26.96 -5.05 12.22
N HIS A 4 26.30 -6.12 12.68
CA HIS A 4 25.47 -7.01 11.85
C HIS A 4 24.02 -6.89 12.29
N ILE A 5 23.13 -6.62 11.35
CA ILE A 5 21.68 -6.55 11.58
C ILE A 5 21.01 -7.56 10.67
N ASP A 6 20.28 -8.52 11.26
CA ASP A 6 19.42 -9.48 10.56
C ASP A 6 17.96 -9.10 10.85
N ILE A 7 17.24 -8.70 9.82
CA ILE A 7 15.83 -8.31 9.91
C ILE A 7 15.00 -9.48 9.40
N ARG A 8 14.15 -10.04 10.27
CA ARG A 8 13.17 -11.07 9.94
C ARG A 8 11.76 -10.54 10.13
N TRP A 9 10.77 -11.27 9.64
CA TRP A 9 9.38 -10.84 9.75
C TRP A 9 8.92 -10.57 11.20
N THR A 10 9.28 -11.43 12.13
CA THR A 10 8.83 -11.34 13.53
C THR A 10 9.93 -10.94 14.52
N MET A 11 11.15 -10.73 14.05
CA MET A 11 12.29 -10.52 14.94
C MET A 11 13.36 -9.68 14.24
N ILE A 12 13.99 -8.81 15.00
CA ILE A 12 15.23 -8.12 14.61
C ILE A 12 16.34 -8.66 15.51
N MET A 13 17.44 -9.08 14.90
CA MET A 13 18.64 -9.47 15.57
C MET A 13 19.74 -8.46 15.26
N VAL A 14 20.37 -7.93 16.31
CA VAL A 14 21.48 -7.00 16.20
C VAL A 14 22.69 -7.66 16.89
N ASN A 15 23.80 -7.75 16.18
CA ASN A 15 25.08 -8.17 16.73
C ASN A 15 26.08 -7.03 16.56
N VAL A 16 26.69 -6.64 17.65
CA VAL A 16 27.79 -5.66 17.71
C VAL A 16 29.03 -6.41 18.21
N SER A 17 30.09 -6.37 17.45
CA SER A 17 31.37 -7.01 17.83
C SER A 17 32.52 -6.04 17.68
N ASP A 18 33.39 -6.01 18.67
CA ASP A 18 34.72 -5.39 18.65
C ASP A 18 35.80 -6.49 18.66
N GLU A 19 37.06 -6.08 18.79
CA GLU A 19 38.22 -7.01 18.80
C GLU A 19 38.19 -7.97 20.02
N ARG A 20 37.44 -7.68 21.07
CA ARG A 20 37.43 -8.45 22.34
C ARG A 20 36.08 -9.01 22.72
N ASN A 21 34.98 -8.34 22.34
CA ASN A 21 33.65 -8.67 22.78
C ASN A 21 32.68 -8.77 21.60
N SER A 22 31.70 -9.66 21.73
CA SER A 22 30.54 -9.74 20.81
C SER A 22 29.26 -9.76 21.62
N PHE A 23 28.37 -8.82 21.33
CA PHE A 23 27.09 -8.68 21.99
C PHE A 23 25.95 -8.84 20.98
N SER A 24 25.00 -9.73 21.27
CA SER A 24 23.82 -9.96 20.43
C SER A 24 22.54 -9.63 21.18
N LYS A 25 21.67 -8.87 20.57
CA LYS A 25 20.33 -8.56 21.09
C LYS A 25 19.26 -8.99 20.11
N PHE A 26 18.23 -9.65 20.64
CA PHE A 26 17.05 -10.09 19.90
C PHE A 26 15.85 -9.25 20.34
N GLN A 27 15.14 -8.68 19.37
CA GLN A 27 13.90 -7.95 19.62
C GLN A 27 12.76 -8.55 18.81
N LYS A 28 11.73 -9.07 19.50
CA LYS A 28 10.53 -9.59 18.86
C LYS A 28 9.65 -8.44 18.39
N CYS A 29 9.15 -8.53 17.15
CA CYS A 29 8.21 -7.60 16.56
C CYS A 29 6.83 -8.27 16.49
N GLU A 30 5.94 -7.90 17.41
CA GLU A 30 4.62 -8.56 17.53
C GLU A 30 3.53 -7.90 16.68
N LYS A 31 3.67 -6.61 16.39
CA LYS A 31 2.66 -5.83 15.67
C LYS A 31 3.22 -5.29 14.37
N HIS A 32 2.58 -5.66 13.27
CA HIS A 32 2.91 -5.17 11.95
C HIS A 32 1.88 -4.12 11.53
N GLY A 33 2.22 -2.86 11.73
CA GLY A 33 1.41 -1.71 11.30
C GLY A 33 2.22 -0.76 10.44
N ILE A 34 1.56 -0.05 9.53
CA ILE A 34 2.19 0.95 8.69
C ILE A 34 1.83 2.33 9.23
N ASN A 35 2.86 3.11 9.60
CA ASN A 35 2.72 4.49 10.03
C ASN A 35 3.78 5.34 9.32
N MET A 36 3.38 5.95 8.21
CA MET A 36 4.29 6.74 7.36
C MET A 36 4.81 8.00 8.08
N THR A 37 4.06 8.53 9.04
CA THR A 37 4.51 9.66 9.87
C THR A 37 5.66 9.25 10.77
N THR A 38 5.54 8.13 11.48
CA THR A 38 6.62 7.60 12.33
C THR A 38 7.87 7.31 11.51
N ILE A 39 7.74 6.66 10.35
CA ILE A 39 8.86 6.39 9.43
C ILE A 39 9.57 7.71 9.05
N SER A 40 8.80 8.73 8.69
CA SER A 40 9.35 10.03 8.32
C SER A 40 10.06 10.72 9.46
N GLN A 41 9.52 10.63 10.68
CA GLN A 41 10.09 11.28 11.87
C GLN A 41 11.36 10.59 12.34
N VAL A 42 11.38 9.25 12.36
CA VAL A 42 12.59 8.48 12.72
C VAL A 42 13.70 8.76 11.70
N SER A 43 13.38 8.82 10.40
CA SER A 43 14.35 9.20 9.38
C SER A 43 14.93 10.61 9.62
N LYS A 44 14.11 11.58 10.00
CA LYS A 44 14.56 12.95 10.35
C LYS A 44 15.38 12.97 11.63
N LEU A 45 14.97 12.21 12.65
CA LEU A 45 15.69 12.12 13.90
C LEU A 45 17.11 11.59 13.69
N SER A 46 17.26 10.52 12.90
CA SER A 46 18.56 9.93 12.58
C SER A 46 19.53 10.97 11.96
N TRP A 47 19.00 11.83 11.06
CA TRP A 47 19.82 12.89 10.45
C TRP A 47 20.18 13.99 11.45
N ARG A 48 19.21 14.50 12.20
CA ARG A 48 19.45 15.55 13.21
C ARG A 48 20.42 15.07 14.30
N ALA A 49 20.33 13.81 14.69
CA ALA A 49 21.23 13.22 15.66
C ALA A 49 22.69 13.23 15.19
N ILE A 50 22.91 12.97 13.90
CA ILE A 50 24.24 13.03 13.29
C ILE A 50 24.72 14.48 13.19
N GLU A 51 23.90 15.40 12.69
CA GLU A 51 24.27 16.80 12.48
C GLU A 51 24.53 17.55 13.80
N GLN A 52 23.71 17.29 14.83
CA GLN A 52 23.78 18.03 16.09
C GLN A 52 24.49 17.26 17.22
N ASP A 53 25.09 16.12 16.93
CA ASP A 53 25.84 15.30 17.87
C ASP A 53 25.04 14.98 19.15
N TYR A 54 23.89 14.34 18.98
CA TYR A 54 23.04 14.00 20.10
C TYR A 54 23.71 13.00 21.05
N SER A 55 23.60 13.23 22.36
CA SER A 55 23.89 12.19 23.35
C SER A 55 22.86 11.05 23.23
N LEU A 56 23.21 9.86 23.73
CA LEU A 56 22.30 8.71 23.72
C LEU A 56 20.99 9.03 24.44
N ASP A 57 21.07 9.70 25.61
CA ASP A 57 19.90 10.09 26.39
C ASP A 57 18.95 11.02 25.60
N LYS A 58 19.51 12.01 24.89
CA LYS A 58 18.76 12.93 24.06
C LYS A 58 18.12 12.22 22.86
N TYR A 59 18.85 11.26 22.26
CA TYR A 59 18.32 10.47 21.15
C TYR A 59 17.16 9.60 21.61
N GLU A 60 17.28 8.95 22.77
CA GLU A 60 16.23 8.12 23.38
C GLU A 60 14.99 8.95 23.73
N GLU A 61 15.15 10.12 24.35
CA GLU A 61 14.06 11.05 24.65
C GLU A 61 13.28 11.47 23.39
N GLU A 62 13.99 11.85 22.31
CA GLU A 62 13.37 12.23 21.04
C GLU A 62 12.68 11.04 20.35
N LEU A 63 13.26 9.83 20.45
CA LEU A 63 12.66 8.62 19.93
C LEU A 63 11.37 8.25 20.69
N GLU A 64 11.36 8.35 22.02
CA GLU A 64 10.17 8.14 22.83
C GLU A 64 9.04 9.13 22.49
N LYS A 65 9.35 10.40 22.26
CA LYS A 65 8.37 11.39 21.79
C LYS A 65 7.72 10.97 20.47
N ILE A 66 8.51 10.40 19.53
CA ILE A 66 7.99 9.90 18.24
C ILE A 66 7.08 8.69 18.43
N VAL A 67 7.48 7.74 19.29
CA VAL A 67 6.71 6.52 19.59
C VAL A 67 5.36 6.82 20.20
N HIS A 68 5.30 7.78 21.13
CA HIS A 68 4.09 8.15 21.84
C HIS A 68 3.24 9.21 21.13
N GLN A 69 3.69 9.68 19.96
CA GLN A 69 2.93 10.69 19.20
C GLN A 69 1.57 10.14 18.74
N PRO A 70 0.46 10.88 18.99
CA PRO A 70 -0.85 10.49 18.52
C PRO A 70 -0.93 10.46 16.98
N ARG A 71 -1.83 9.65 16.45
CA ARG A 71 -2.07 9.60 15.00
C ARG A 71 -2.63 10.93 14.49
N ASN A 72 -2.31 11.28 13.23
CA ASN A 72 -2.79 12.51 12.59
C ASN A 72 -4.32 12.53 12.38
N TYR A 73 -4.92 11.34 12.32
CA TYR A 73 -6.35 11.17 12.00
C TYR A 73 -7.03 10.33 13.06
N THR A 74 -8.25 10.75 13.43
CA THR A 74 -9.10 9.94 14.30
C THR A 74 -9.57 8.67 13.58
N PRO A 75 -9.96 7.60 14.29
CA PRO A 75 -10.42 6.36 13.66
C PRO A 75 -11.60 6.55 12.69
N TYR A 76 -12.46 7.51 12.92
CA TYR A 76 -13.58 7.84 12.02
C TYR A 76 -13.10 8.51 10.74
N ILE A 77 -12.14 9.43 10.82
CA ILE A 77 -11.55 10.09 9.65
C ILE A 77 -10.81 9.07 8.79
N VAL A 78 -10.11 8.10 9.40
CA VAL A 78 -9.46 7.01 8.66
C VAL A 78 -10.49 6.13 7.94
N ALA A 79 -11.62 5.82 8.60
CA ALA A 79 -12.70 5.06 7.98
C ALA A 79 -13.35 5.81 6.79
N ILE A 80 -13.53 7.14 6.91
CA ILE A 80 -13.98 8.00 5.80
C ILE A 80 -12.95 7.96 4.66
N GLY A 81 -11.65 8.03 4.99
CA GLY A 81 -10.57 7.88 4.02
C GLY A 81 -10.63 6.54 3.28
N ALA A 82 -10.87 5.43 4.00
CA ALA A 82 -11.05 4.12 3.39
C ALA A 82 -12.27 4.06 2.46
N GLY A 83 -13.37 4.72 2.84
CA GLY A 83 -14.55 4.89 1.99
C GLY A 83 -14.20 5.59 0.69
N PHE A 84 -13.61 6.78 0.76
CA PHE A 84 -13.22 7.55 -0.43
C PHE A 84 -12.16 6.82 -1.27
N ALA A 85 -11.25 6.07 -0.66
CA ALA A 85 -10.29 5.25 -1.39
C ALA A 85 -11.00 4.24 -2.30
N CYS A 86 -11.99 3.52 -1.77
CA CYS A 86 -12.77 2.54 -2.52
C CYS A 86 -13.72 3.18 -3.52
N GLY A 87 -14.38 4.28 -3.17
CA GLY A 87 -15.18 5.05 -4.13
C GLY A 87 -14.35 5.53 -5.31
N GLY A 88 -13.14 6.08 -5.05
CA GLY A 88 -12.20 6.45 -6.11
C GLY A 88 -11.83 5.29 -7.02
N PHE A 89 -11.55 4.10 -6.47
CA PHE A 89 -11.35 2.90 -7.27
C PHE A 89 -12.58 2.53 -8.11
N CYS A 90 -13.77 2.59 -7.49
CA CYS A 90 -15.01 2.34 -8.21
C CYS A 90 -15.13 3.25 -9.43
N LYS A 91 -14.84 4.54 -9.26
CA LYS A 91 -14.86 5.50 -10.36
C LYS A 91 -13.79 5.23 -11.42
N LEU A 92 -12.60 4.78 -11.02
CA LEU A 92 -11.56 4.34 -11.96
C LEU A 92 -11.97 3.11 -12.80
N PHE A 93 -12.97 2.35 -12.34
CA PHE A 93 -13.57 1.22 -13.08
C PHE A 93 -14.76 1.63 -13.97
N GLY A 94 -15.07 2.92 -14.07
CA GLY A 94 -16.09 3.46 -14.96
C GLY A 94 -17.49 3.53 -14.35
N CYS A 95 -17.62 3.52 -13.01
CA CYS A 95 -18.94 3.66 -12.36
C CYS A 95 -19.49 5.10 -12.43
N ASP A 96 -20.80 5.25 -12.19
CA ASP A 96 -21.42 6.54 -11.98
C ASP A 96 -21.14 7.11 -10.56
N TRP A 97 -21.52 8.36 -10.30
CA TRP A 97 -21.27 9.00 -9.01
C TRP A 97 -22.09 8.44 -7.86
N MET A 98 -23.24 7.83 -8.15
CA MET A 98 -24.05 7.15 -7.12
C MET A 98 -23.39 5.84 -6.69
N ALA A 99 -22.87 5.05 -7.64
CA ALA A 99 -22.07 3.87 -7.32
C ALA A 99 -20.78 4.21 -6.56
N PHE A 100 -20.12 5.33 -6.89
CA PHE A 100 -19.00 5.86 -6.10
C PHE A 100 -19.43 6.06 -4.63
N LEU A 101 -20.57 6.71 -4.40
CA LEU A 101 -21.07 6.97 -3.05
C LEU A 101 -21.41 5.67 -2.31
N PHE A 102 -22.08 4.74 -2.97
CA PHE A 102 -22.39 3.42 -2.39
C PHE A 102 -21.13 2.64 -2.04
N ALA A 103 -20.15 2.56 -2.94
CA ALA A 103 -18.88 1.91 -2.67
C ALA A 103 -18.16 2.56 -1.47
N SER A 104 -18.22 3.90 -1.37
CA SER A 104 -17.63 4.65 -0.25
C SER A 104 -18.30 4.30 1.09
N ILE A 105 -19.62 4.25 1.13
CA ILE A 105 -20.37 3.92 2.35
C ILE A 105 -20.12 2.46 2.75
N CYS A 106 -20.16 1.52 1.81
CA CYS A 106 -19.92 0.11 2.06
C CYS A 106 -18.50 -0.13 2.61
N ALA A 107 -17.49 0.52 2.03
CA ALA A 107 -16.12 0.44 2.50
C ALA A 107 -15.92 1.11 3.87
N PHE A 108 -16.55 2.25 4.13
CA PHE A 108 -16.55 2.88 5.46
C PHE A 108 -17.06 1.93 6.54
N VAL A 109 -18.21 1.30 6.32
CA VAL A 109 -18.78 0.34 7.28
C VAL A 109 -17.88 -0.88 7.43
N GLY A 110 -17.41 -1.47 6.32
CA GLY A 110 -16.48 -2.60 6.37
C GLY A 110 -15.20 -2.30 7.11
N PHE A 111 -14.61 -1.11 6.92
CA PHE A 111 -13.43 -0.69 7.66
C PHE A 111 -13.70 -0.59 9.16
N ARG A 112 -14.87 -0.10 9.55
CA ARG A 112 -15.29 -0.04 10.96
C ARG A 112 -15.50 -1.44 11.55
N VAL A 113 -16.11 -2.35 10.79
CA VAL A 113 -16.25 -3.75 11.19
C VAL A 113 -14.87 -4.38 11.43
N ARG A 114 -13.94 -4.22 10.48
CA ARG A 114 -12.56 -4.70 10.64
C ARG A 114 -11.91 -4.18 11.93
N ALA A 115 -12.03 -2.87 12.18
CA ALA A 115 -11.46 -2.26 13.38
C ALA A 115 -12.05 -2.88 14.66
N ARG A 116 -13.37 -3.06 14.71
CA ARG A 116 -14.05 -3.69 15.87
C ARG A 116 -13.66 -5.15 16.07
N CYS A 117 -13.51 -5.91 14.97
CA CYS A 117 -13.03 -7.30 15.06
C CYS A 117 -11.61 -7.38 15.63
N VAL A 118 -10.72 -6.49 15.21
CA VAL A 118 -9.34 -6.43 15.75
C VAL A 118 -9.34 -5.99 17.23
N GLU A 119 -10.16 -5.00 17.61
CA GLU A 119 -10.34 -4.58 19.00
C GLU A 119 -10.88 -5.71 19.89
N ALA A 120 -11.74 -6.57 19.34
CA ALA A 120 -12.27 -7.75 20.00
C ALA A 120 -11.27 -8.93 20.06
N GLY A 121 -10.04 -8.77 19.58
CA GLY A 121 -8.99 -9.78 19.63
C GLY A 121 -9.08 -10.87 18.56
N LEU A 122 -9.92 -10.69 17.54
CA LEU A 122 -9.99 -11.63 16.41
C LEU A 122 -8.70 -11.58 15.57
N ASN A 123 -8.34 -12.74 15.01
CA ASN A 123 -7.22 -12.87 14.09
C ASN A 123 -7.39 -11.90 12.88
N VAL A 124 -6.26 -11.41 12.39
CA VAL A 124 -6.22 -10.43 11.26
C VAL A 124 -6.97 -10.95 10.05
N TYR A 125 -6.81 -12.23 9.68
CA TYR A 125 -7.46 -12.81 8.50
C TYR A 125 -8.97 -12.96 8.69
N MET A 126 -9.42 -13.35 9.89
CA MET A 126 -10.85 -13.39 10.23
C MET A 126 -11.48 -12.00 10.20
N SER A 127 -10.77 -11.00 10.70
CA SER A 127 -11.20 -9.60 10.66
C SER A 127 -11.32 -9.07 9.23
N ILE A 128 -10.43 -9.50 8.33
CA ILE A 128 -10.45 -9.22 6.90
C ILE A 128 -11.67 -9.88 6.25
N ALA A 129 -11.88 -11.17 6.47
CA ALA A 129 -12.99 -11.91 5.89
C ALA A 129 -14.34 -11.34 6.35
N ALA A 130 -14.51 -11.04 7.63
CA ALA A 130 -15.72 -10.42 8.17
C ALA A 130 -15.99 -9.02 7.56
N ALA A 131 -14.96 -8.20 7.41
CA ALA A 131 -15.08 -6.89 6.80
C ALA A 131 -15.47 -6.97 5.32
N ALA A 132 -14.83 -7.88 4.56
CA ALA A 132 -15.16 -8.12 3.16
C ALA A 132 -16.59 -8.63 3.00
N PHE A 133 -17.01 -9.58 3.86
CA PHE A 133 -18.37 -10.09 3.88
C PHE A 133 -19.40 -8.98 4.07
N VAL A 134 -19.26 -8.17 5.13
CA VAL A 134 -20.22 -7.09 5.42
C VAL A 134 -20.21 -6.03 4.32
N SER A 135 -19.04 -5.62 3.80
CA SER A 135 -18.97 -4.65 2.71
C SER A 135 -19.68 -5.16 1.46
N THR A 136 -19.50 -6.45 1.11
CA THR A 136 -20.13 -7.07 -0.06
C THR A 136 -21.64 -7.18 0.11
N CYS A 137 -22.12 -7.56 1.31
CA CYS A 137 -23.56 -7.60 1.61
C CYS A 137 -24.22 -6.22 1.43
N LEU A 138 -23.56 -5.16 1.92
CA LEU A 138 -24.07 -3.80 1.77
C LEU A 138 -24.02 -3.33 0.30
N ALA A 139 -22.97 -3.66 -0.43
CA ALA A 139 -22.84 -3.34 -1.84
C ALA A 139 -23.92 -4.06 -2.68
N TYR A 140 -24.21 -5.32 -2.35
CA TYR A 140 -25.32 -6.06 -2.96
C TYR A 140 -26.67 -5.40 -2.63
N ALA A 141 -26.92 -5.04 -1.38
CA ALA A 141 -28.14 -4.35 -0.99
C ALA A 141 -28.30 -3.00 -1.72
N SER A 142 -27.21 -2.29 -1.98
CA SER A 142 -27.24 -1.02 -2.72
C SER A 142 -27.63 -1.17 -4.19
N SER A 143 -27.43 -2.34 -4.80
CA SER A 143 -27.80 -2.60 -6.20
C SER A 143 -29.30 -2.57 -6.44
N PHE A 144 -30.12 -2.79 -5.41
CA PHE A 144 -31.59 -2.73 -5.48
C PHE A 144 -32.15 -1.32 -5.30
N SER A 145 -31.33 -0.31 -5.06
CA SER A 145 -31.79 1.06 -4.80
C SER A 145 -32.43 1.74 -6.02
N GLY A 146 -32.08 1.29 -7.23
CA GLY A 146 -32.53 1.91 -8.49
C GLY A 146 -31.98 3.33 -8.73
N LEU A 147 -31.01 3.78 -7.91
CA LEU A 147 -30.46 5.15 -7.97
C LEU A 147 -29.20 5.26 -8.81
N SER A 148 -28.58 4.12 -9.20
CA SER A 148 -27.32 4.06 -9.92
C SER A 148 -27.50 3.42 -11.28
N ASP A 149 -26.89 4.01 -12.30
CA ASP A 149 -26.81 3.45 -13.65
C ASP A 149 -25.84 2.26 -13.73
N THR A 150 -24.94 2.14 -12.73
CA THR A 150 -23.93 1.07 -12.63
C THR A 150 -24.04 0.33 -11.28
N PRO A 151 -25.20 -0.32 -10.97
CA PRO A 151 -25.54 -0.80 -9.63
C PRO A 151 -24.60 -1.89 -9.09
N TYR A 152 -23.92 -2.64 -9.95
CA TYR A 152 -23.03 -3.74 -9.56
C TYR A 152 -21.56 -3.34 -9.37
N HIS A 153 -21.14 -2.14 -9.82
CA HIS A 153 -19.76 -1.67 -9.65
C HIS A 153 -19.31 -1.54 -8.19
N PRO A 154 -20.19 -1.16 -7.23
CA PRO A 154 -19.81 -1.16 -5.81
C PRO A 154 -19.31 -2.52 -5.31
N LEU A 155 -19.81 -3.64 -5.85
CA LEU A 155 -19.33 -4.99 -5.50
C LEU A 155 -17.85 -5.21 -5.85
N LEU A 156 -17.34 -4.54 -6.91
CA LEU A 156 -15.94 -4.63 -7.31
C LEU A 156 -15.02 -3.87 -6.34
N ALA A 157 -15.48 -2.77 -5.80
CA ALA A 157 -14.63 -1.81 -5.11
C ALA A 157 -14.79 -1.78 -3.58
N CYS A 158 -15.93 -2.22 -3.03
CA CYS A 158 -16.28 -2.05 -1.62
C CYS A 158 -15.29 -2.67 -0.62
N ALA A 159 -14.54 -3.69 -1.01
CA ALA A 159 -13.57 -4.39 -0.18
C ALA A 159 -12.11 -4.01 -0.48
N LEU A 160 -11.83 -3.13 -1.45
CA LEU A 160 -10.46 -2.82 -1.89
C LEU A 160 -9.60 -2.11 -0.84
N PHE A 161 -10.21 -1.50 0.20
CA PHE A 161 -9.44 -0.97 1.35
C PHE A 161 -8.67 -2.06 2.11
N ILE A 162 -9.01 -3.33 1.91
CA ILE A 162 -8.35 -4.50 2.53
C ILE A 162 -7.10 -4.90 1.75
N VAL A 163 -7.06 -4.63 0.44
CA VAL A 163 -5.94 -5.03 -0.41
C VAL A 163 -4.62 -4.51 0.16
N PRO A 164 -3.68 -5.42 0.46
CA PRO A 164 -2.44 -5.06 1.16
C PRO A 164 -1.43 -4.40 0.21
N GLY A 165 -1.75 -3.20 -0.30
CA GLY A 165 -0.96 -2.51 -1.32
C GLY A 165 0.48 -2.25 -0.94
N VAL A 166 0.75 -1.80 0.29
CA VAL A 166 2.11 -1.56 0.77
C VAL A 166 2.92 -2.86 0.90
N PRO A 167 2.41 -3.94 1.52
CA PRO A 167 3.10 -5.23 1.51
C PRO A 167 3.35 -5.80 0.11
N LEU A 168 2.43 -5.56 -0.85
CA LEU A 168 2.57 -6.00 -2.24
C LEU A 168 3.74 -5.32 -2.98
N ILE A 169 4.05 -4.07 -2.67
CA ILE A 169 5.19 -3.37 -3.24
C ILE A 169 6.46 -3.78 -2.50
N ASN A 170 6.40 -3.81 -1.18
CA ASN A 170 7.57 -4.00 -0.35
C ASN A 170 8.16 -5.43 -0.43
N PHE A 171 7.36 -6.50 -0.73
CA PHE A 171 7.96 -7.82 -0.86
C PHE A 171 8.88 -7.92 -2.06
N VAL A 172 8.58 -7.22 -3.14
CA VAL A 172 9.45 -7.14 -4.32
C VAL A 172 10.69 -6.31 -4.01
N ASP A 173 10.52 -5.18 -3.30
CA ASP A 173 11.63 -4.31 -2.88
C ASP A 173 12.60 -5.07 -1.95
N ASP A 174 12.06 -5.84 -0.98
CA ASP A 174 12.88 -6.72 -0.12
C ASP A 174 13.67 -7.75 -0.93
N MET A 175 13.06 -8.36 -1.98
CA MET A 175 13.75 -9.32 -2.83
C MET A 175 14.84 -8.66 -3.67
N LEU A 176 14.62 -7.45 -4.17
CA LEU A 176 15.60 -6.69 -4.93
C LEU A 176 16.78 -6.21 -4.06
N ASP A 177 16.52 -5.92 -2.79
CA ASP A 177 17.55 -5.58 -1.79
C ASP A 177 18.23 -6.86 -1.19
N ASN A 178 17.98 -8.05 -1.78
CA ASN A 178 18.55 -9.36 -1.40
C ASN A 178 18.08 -9.90 -0.02
N HIS A 179 16.98 -9.40 0.49
CA HIS A 179 16.30 -9.90 1.71
C HIS A 179 15.24 -10.96 1.37
N LEU A 180 15.65 -12.04 0.69
CA LEU A 180 14.73 -13.03 0.11
C LEU A 180 13.76 -13.65 1.11
N LEU A 181 14.21 -14.01 2.30
CA LEU A 181 13.35 -14.62 3.34
C LEU A 181 12.26 -13.67 3.81
N VAL A 182 12.60 -12.39 3.99
CA VAL A 182 11.62 -11.36 4.36
C VAL A 182 10.60 -11.15 3.25
N GLY A 183 11.09 -11.04 2.01
CA GLY A 183 10.26 -10.89 0.82
C GLY A 183 9.27 -12.05 0.66
N ILE A 184 9.73 -13.31 0.75
CA ILE A 184 8.88 -14.51 0.65
C ILE A 184 7.84 -14.54 1.79
N THR A 185 8.23 -14.27 3.02
CA THR A 185 7.31 -14.26 4.16
C THR A 185 6.24 -13.18 4.00
N ARG A 186 6.63 -12.00 3.53
CA ARG A 186 5.71 -10.89 3.26
C ARG A 186 4.76 -11.23 2.10
N ALA A 187 5.26 -11.83 1.03
CA ALA A 187 4.45 -12.31 -0.08
C ALA A 187 3.41 -13.34 0.37
N SER A 188 3.82 -14.34 1.16
CA SER A 188 2.93 -15.37 1.70
C SER A 188 1.83 -14.77 2.59
N ASN A 189 2.19 -13.85 3.50
CA ASN A 189 1.23 -13.14 4.33
C ASN A 189 0.23 -12.32 3.47
N THR A 190 0.71 -11.69 2.43
CA THR A 190 -0.11 -10.91 1.50
C THR A 190 -1.11 -11.78 0.74
N VAL A 191 -0.68 -12.94 0.24
CA VAL A 191 -1.56 -13.93 -0.40
C VAL A 191 -2.64 -14.39 0.58
N MET A 192 -2.31 -14.68 1.83
CA MET A 192 -3.28 -15.05 2.86
C MET A 192 -4.29 -13.94 3.15
N MET A 193 -3.87 -12.67 3.14
CA MET A 193 -4.80 -11.54 3.29
C MET A 193 -5.79 -11.45 2.12
N VAL A 194 -5.31 -11.62 0.89
CA VAL A 194 -6.17 -11.61 -0.30
C VAL A 194 -7.10 -12.83 -0.30
N ALA A 195 -6.62 -14.00 0.10
CA ALA A 195 -7.44 -15.21 0.23
C ALA A 195 -8.56 -15.02 1.26
N ALA A 196 -8.26 -14.44 2.43
CA ALA A 196 -9.26 -14.13 3.45
C ALA A 196 -10.31 -13.12 2.95
N MET A 197 -9.89 -12.09 2.21
CA MET A 197 -10.79 -11.13 1.56
C MET A 197 -11.69 -11.83 0.53
N THR A 198 -11.12 -12.64 -0.34
CA THR A 198 -11.85 -13.40 -1.37
C THR A 198 -12.85 -14.36 -0.74
N PHE A 199 -12.48 -15.04 0.34
CA PHE A 199 -13.40 -15.91 1.08
C PHE A 199 -14.59 -15.12 1.64
N GLY A 200 -14.36 -13.93 2.22
CA GLY A 200 -15.45 -13.07 2.69
C GLY A 200 -16.40 -12.63 1.58
N ILE A 201 -15.85 -12.23 0.43
CA ILE A 201 -16.64 -11.88 -0.77
C ILE A 201 -17.42 -13.09 -1.28
N ALA A 202 -16.75 -14.25 -1.46
CA ALA A 202 -17.37 -15.48 -1.95
C ALA A 202 -18.51 -15.95 -1.04
N PHE A 203 -18.30 -15.89 0.28
CA PHE A 203 -19.32 -16.29 1.25
C PHE A 203 -20.52 -15.35 1.21
N ALA A 204 -20.32 -14.03 1.08
CA ALA A 204 -21.39 -13.07 0.91
C ALA A 204 -22.19 -13.35 -0.36
N MET A 205 -21.52 -13.55 -1.49
CA MET A 205 -22.18 -13.87 -2.76
C MET A 205 -22.98 -15.16 -2.66
N ARG A 206 -22.44 -16.22 -2.06
CA ARG A 206 -23.18 -17.49 -1.87
C ARG A 206 -24.42 -17.33 -1.00
N VAL A 207 -24.33 -16.58 0.09
CA VAL A 207 -25.48 -16.37 1.00
C VAL A 207 -26.57 -15.52 0.36
N LEU A 208 -26.19 -14.51 -0.42
CA LEU A 208 -27.12 -13.52 -0.99
C LEU A 208 -27.69 -13.95 -2.34
N VAL A 209 -26.89 -14.65 -3.15
CA VAL A 209 -27.19 -15.00 -4.56
C VAL A 209 -27.65 -16.45 -4.72
N MET A 210 -27.93 -17.15 -3.61
CA MET A 210 -28.35 -18.58 -3.64
C MET A 210 -29.52 -18.88 -4.61
N ASN A 211 -30.29 -17.86 -5.00
CA ASN A 211 -31.44 -18.00 -5.91
C ASN A 211 -31.34 -17.14 -7.18
N ASP A 212 -30.25 -16.44 -7.45
CA ASP A 212 -30.15 -15.49 -8.57
C ASP A 212 -28.89 -15.70 -9.41
N VAL A 213 -28.95 -16.69 -10.32
CA VAL A 213 -27.88 -17.05 -11.24
C VAL A 213 -27.49 -15.90 -12.18
N GLU A 214 -28.40 -14.96 -12.43
CA GLU A 214 -28.18 -13.82 -13.33
C GLU A 214 -27.17 -12.81 -12.76
N ILE A 215 -27.14 -12.64 -11.44
CA ILE A 215 -26.20 -11.71 -10.78
C ILE A 215 -24.77 -12.26 -10.77
N ASP A 216 -24.60 -13.56 -10.58
CA ASP A 216 -23.25 -14.20 -10.62
C ASP A 216 -22.62 -14.05 -12.01
N HIS A 217 -23.41 -14.23 -13.05
CA HIS A 217 -22.99 -13.97 -14.44
C HIS A 217 -22.64 -12.48 -14.65
N LYS A 218 -23.51 -11.56 -14.24
CA LYS A 218 -23.25 -10.11 -14.35
C LYS A 218 -22.01 -9.68 -13.60
N PHE A 219 -21.74 -10.25 -12.41
CA PHE A 219 -20.56 -9.92 -11.62
C PHE A 219 -19.25 -10.42 -12.28
N SER A 220 -19.27 -11.61 -12.89
CA SER A 220 -18.08 -12.15 -13.55
C SER A 220 -17.76 -11.41 -14.86
N GLU A 221 -18.79 -10.92 -15.57
CA GLU A 221 -18.67 -10.22 -16.85
C GLU A 221 -18.50 -8.70 -16.72
N LEU A 222 -18.63 -8.12 -15.49
CA LEU A 222 -18.48 -6.68 -15.29
C LEU A 222 -17.17 -6.17 -15.87
N SER A 223 -17.29 -5.34 -16.91
CA SER A 223 -16.17 -4.69 -17.56
C SER A 223 -15.56 -3.66 -16.61
N MET A 224 -14.22 -3.66 -16.51
CA MET A 224 -13.45 -2.63 -15.81
C MET A 224 -12.79 -1.67 -16.81
N VAL A 225 -13.33 -1.57 -18.03
CA VAL A 225 -12.82 -0.66 -19.05
C VAL A 225 -13.50 0.68 -18.88
N PRO A 226 -12.79 1.66 -18.35
CA PRO A 226 -13.34 2.98 -18.17
C PRO A 226 -13.40 3.71 -19.51
N HIS A 227 -14.50 4.42 -19.74
CA HIS A 227 -14.72 5.27 -20.93
C HIS A 227 -14.80 6.75 -20.54
N ASP A 228 -14.34 7.08 -19.33
CA ASP A 228 -14.39 8.43 -18.78
C ASP A 228 -13.27 9.33 -19.38
N PRO A 229 -13.49 10.64 -19.48
CA PRO A 229 -12.44 11.60 -19.80
C PRO A 229 -11.32 11.64 -18.73
N TYR A 230 -10.11 12.00 -19.14
CA TYR A 230 -8.92 12.02 -18.27
C TYR A 230 -9.08 12.86 -16.99
N TYR A 231 -9.87 13.94 -17.01
CA TYR A 231 -10.11 14.74 -15.81
C TYR A 231 -10.87 13.96 -14.73
N ILE A 232 -11.75 13.03 -15.11
CA ILE A 232 -12.45 12.15 -14.16
C ILE A 232 -11.47 11.14 -13.54
N TYR A 233 -10.57 10.56 -14.34
CA TYR A 233 -9.51 9.69 -13.82
C TYR A 233 -8.59 10.44 -12.85
N ALA A 234 -8.24 11.69 -13.18
CA ALA A 234 -7.42 12.54 -12.31
C ALA A 234 -8.10 12.77 -10.95
N ILE A 235 -9.39 13.14 -10.95
CA ILE A 235 -10.16 13.34 -9.71
C ILE A 235 -10.26 12.04 -8.91
N ALA A 236 -10.62 10.94 -9.56
CA ALA A 236 -10.79 9.64 -8.91
C ALA A 236 -9.48 9.12 -8.32
N ALA A 237 -8.37 9.26 -9.06
CA ALA A 237 -7.04 8.88 -8.59
C ALA A 237 -6.58 9.74 -7.40
N ALA A 238 -6.82 11.05 -7.42
CA ALA A 238 -6.51 11.95 -6.32
C ALA A 238 -7.28 11.56 -5.05
N ILE A 239 -8.59 11.34 -5.17
CA ILE A 239 -9.44 10.92 -4.05
C ILE A 239 -8.96 9.57 -3.49
N SER A 240 -8.70 8.59 -4.35
CA SER A 240 -8.23 7.27 -3.94
C SER A 240 -6.87 7.33 -3.24
N ALA A 241 -5.89 8.05 -3.81
CA ALA A 241 -4.56 8.20 -3.23
C ALA A 241 -4.60 8.92 -1.87
N MET A 242 -5.39 9.98 -1.72
CA MET A 242 -5.59 10.66 -0.44
C MET A 242 -6.25 9.74 0.59
N GLY A 243 -7.27 8.97 0.21
CA GLY A 243 -7.95 8.05 1.10
C GLY A 243 -7.01 6.98 1.66
N PHE A 244 -6.19 6.34 0.82
CA PHE A 244 -5.16 5.40 1.28
C PHE A 244 -4.09 6.08 2.14
N SER A 245 -3.72 7.31 1.83
CA SER A 245 -2.76 8.08 2.63
C SER A 245 -3.23 8.28 4.07
N MET A 246 -4.53 8.49 4.27
CA MET A 246 -5.12 8.59 5.61
C MET A 246 -5.04 7.26 6.37
N ILE A 247 -5.25 6.12 5.70
CA ILE A 247 -5.11 4.78 6.30
C ILE A 247 -3.67 4.57 6.80
N PHE A 248 -2.67 5.00 6.04
CA PHE A 248 -1.25 4.88 6.38
C PHE A 248 -0.73 6.00 7.28
N ASN A 249 -1.62 6.85 7.80
CA ASN A 249 -1.28 7.95 8.71
C ASN A 249 -0.22 8.91 8.13
N ILE A 250 -0.36 9.30 6.87
CA ILE A 250 0.50 10.32 6.25
C ILE A 250 0.19 11.70 6.85
N GLN A 251 1.20 12.55 6.98
CA GLN A 251 1.05 13.93 7.45
C GLN A 251 0.08 14.70 6.55
N ARG A 252 -0.85 15.46 7.14
CA ARG A 252 -1.90 16.23 6.40
C ARG A 252 -1.33 17.13 5.31
N ARG A 253 -0.17 17.76 5.57
CA ARG A 253 0.53 18.62 4.62
C ARG A 253 1.00 17.91 3.33
N LEU A 254 1.11 16.58 3.35
CA LEU A 254 1.59 15.79 2.22
C LEU A 254 0.45 15.18 1.38
N LEU A 255 -0.80 15.31 1.82
CA LEU A 255 -1.95 14.71 1.12
C LEU A 255 -2.07 15.23 -0.32
N TRP A 256 -1.85 16.53 -0.54
CA TRP A 256 -1.91 17.10 -1.89
C TRP A 256 -0.77 16.61 -2.79
N VAL A 257 0.44 16.37 -2.23
CA VAL A 257 1.58 15.83 -2.99
C VAL A 257 1.26 14.43 -3.47
N VAL A 258 0.70 13.59 -2.58
CA VAL A 258 0.28 12.22 -2.92
C VAL A 258 -0.90 12.22 -3.89
N ALA A 259 -1.84 13.17 -3.77
CA ALA A 259 -2.93 13.33 -4.72
C ALA A 259 -2.40 13.61 -6.14
N VAL A 260 -1.47 14.56 -6.27
CA VAL A 260 -0.80 14.84 -7.56
C VAL A 260 -0.04 13.63 -8.07
N GLY A 261 0.67 12.92 -7.17
CA GLY A 261 1.34 11.67 -7.52
C GLY A 261 0.37 10.61 -8.05
N GLY A 262 -0.80 10.44 -7.41
CA GLY A 262 -1.85 9.53 -7.87
C GLY A 262 -2.42 9.89 -9.24
N ILE A 263 -2.65 11.18 -9.49
CA ILE A 263 -3.06 11.69 -10.82
C ILE A 263 -2.03 11.29 -11.88
N ILE A 264 -0.75 11.61 -11.64
CA ILE A 264 0.32 11.32 -12.58
C ILE A 264 0.43 9.81 -12.83
N ALA A 265 0.39 8.98 -11.76
CA ALA A 265 0.47 7.54 -11.87
C ALA A 265 -0.61 6.97 -12.77
N VAL A 266 -1.87 7.27 -12.46
CA VAL A 266 -3.04 6.69 -13.17
C VAL A 266 -3.15 7.25 -14.59
N CYS A 267 -2.99 8.55 -14.79
CA CYS A 267 -3.08 9.15 -16.12
C CYS A 267 -1.95 8.64 -17.03
N THR A 268 -0.71 8.51 -16.53
CA THR A 268 0.39 7.93 -17.31
C THR A 268 0.11 6.46 -17.64
N ARG A 269 -0.36 5.66 -16.67
CA ARG A 269 -0.75 4.27 -16.92
C ARG A 269 -1.80 4.16 -18.01
N ASN A 270 -2.86 4.96 -17.90
CA ASN A 270 -3.99 4.91 -18.84
C ASN A 270 -3.56 5.37 -20.24
N PHE A 271 -2.73 6.43 -20.33
CA PHE A 271 -2.18 6.89 -21.59
C PHE A 271 -1.36 5.80 -22.30
N VAL A 272 -0.44 5.15 -21.58
CA VAL A 272 0.38 4.07 -22.14
C VAL A 272 -0.46 2.84 -22.49
N ASN A 273 -1.48 2.53 -21.67
CA ASN A 273 -2.35 1.38 -21.88
C ASN A 273 -3.32 1.57 -23.04
N PHE A 274 -4.03 2.70 -23.10
CA PHE A 274 -5.14 2.89 -24.05
C PHE A 274 -4.70 3.63 -25.33
N GLU A 275 -3.95 4.74 -25.20
CA GLU A 275 -3.56 5.54 -26.36
C GLU A 275 -2.38 4.93 -27.12
N LEU A 276 -1.38 4.39 -26.38
CA LEU A 276 -0.22 3.76 -27.02
C LEU A 276 -0.39 2.25 -27.24
N GLY A 277 -1.43 1.62 -26.65
CA GLY A 277 -1.74 0.20 -26.85
C GLY A 277 -0.76 -0.80 -26.22
N TYR A 278 0.15 -0.38 -25.33
CA TYR A 278 1.15 -1.27 -24.72
C TYR A 278 0.59 -2.15 -23.59
N GLY A 279 -0.67 -1.99 -23.23
CA GLY A 279 -1.34 -2.80 -22.22
C GLY A 279 -1.09 -2.36 -20.77
N PRO A 280 -1.86 -2.93 -19.81
CA PRO A 280 -1.89 -2.47 -18.44
C PRO A 280 -0.59 -2.76 -17.66
N VAL A 281 0.16 -3.78 -18.03
CA VAL A 281 1.42 -4.18 -17.38
C VAL A 281 2.49 -3.12 -17.61
N ILE A 282 2.76 -2.78 -18.87
CA ILE A 282 3.74 -1.74 -19.24
C ILE A 282 3.26 -0.37 -18.78
N GLY A 283 1.96 -0.09 -18.95
CA GLY A 283 1.37 1.16 -18.44
C GLY A 283 1.59 1.35 -16.95
N SER A 284 1.44 0.30 -16.14
CA SER A 284 1.66 0.35 -14.70
C SER A 284 3.13 0.56 -14.33
N PHE A 285 4.07 -0.04 -15.06
CA PHE A 285 5.49 0.24 -14.91
C PHE A 285 5.79 1.72 -15.17
N MET A 286 5.33 2.26 -16.30
CA MET A 286 5.59 3.65 -16.67
C MET A 286 4.97 4.63 -15.69
N GLY A 287 3.72 4.39 -15.25
CA GLY A 287 3.05 5.24 -14.26
C GLY A 287 3.81 5.30 -12.93
N SER A 288 4.22 4.16 -12.41
CA SER A 288 4.99 4.08 -11.16
C SER A 288 6.42 4.63 -11.30
N PHE A 289 7.06 4.40 -12.44
CA PHE A 289 8.40 4.92 -12.72
C PHE A 289 8.42 6.46 -12.75
N VAL A 290 7.51 7.08 -13.48
CA VAL A 290 7.41 8.55 -13.58
C VAL A 290 7.18 9.17 -12.20
N VAL A 291 6.23 8.62 -11.42
CA VAL A 291 5.97 9.10 -10.06
C VAL A 291 7.20 8.93 -9.17
N SER A 292 7.92 7.80 -9.26
CA SER A 292 9.11 7.56 -8.44
C SER A 292 10.23 8.54 -8.77
N VAL A 293 10.47 8.84 -10.05
CA VAL A 293 11.45 9.85 -10.48
C VAL A 293 11.10 11.25 -9.93
N LEU A 294 9.82 11.63 -10.01
CA LEU A 294 9.36 12.92 -9.48
C LEU A 294 9.45 12.97 -7.95
N ALA A 295 9.12 11.88 -7.29
CA ALA A 295 9.20 11.78 -5.83
C ALA A 295 10.65 11.86 -5.32
N VAL A 296 11.63 11.30 -6.02
CA VAL A 296 13.06 11.48 -5.68
C VAL A 296 13.43 12.96 -5.60
N LYS A 297 12.93 13.79 -6.52
CA LYS A 297 13.13 15.25 -6.45
C LYS A 297 12.31 15.89 -5.30
N ALA A 298 11.09 15.43 -5.09
CA ALA A 298 10.21 15.95 -4.04
C ALA A 298 10.67 15.61 -2.62
N VAL A 299 11.50 14.57 -2.42
CA VAL A 299 12.12 14.22 -1.13
C VAL A 299 12.83 15.43 -0.51
N HIS A 300 13.59 16.18 -1.29
CA HIS A 300 14.31 17.36 -0.81
C HIS A 300 13.37 18.49 -0.36
N TRP A 301 12.22 18.61 -0.97
CA TRP A 301 11.20 19.62 -0.64
C TRP A 301 10.37 19.22 0.58
N CYS A 302 9.94 17.96 0.59
CA CYS A 302 9.01 17.45 1.60
C CYS A 302 9.73 17.00 2.86
N HIS A 303 11.05 16.75 2.79
CA HIS A 303 11.88 16.21 3.88
C HIS A 303 11.30 14.90 4.44
N VAL A 304 10.92 13.97 3.58
CA VAL A 304 10.39 12.65 3.93
C VAL A 304 11.02 11.59 3.03
N PRO A 305 11.13 10.33 3.48
CA PRO A 305 11.61 9.24 2.63
C PRO A 305 10.74 9.07 1.39
N ASN A 306 11.33 8.67 0.27
CA ASN A 306 10.64 8.54 -1.01
C ASN A 306 9.41 7.60 -0.95
N HIS A 307 9.52 6.47 -0.24
CA HIS A 307 8.42 5.51 -0.08
C HIS A 307 7.15 6.12 0.53
N VAL A 308 7.28 7.16 1.35
CA VAL A 308 6.14 7.87 1.95
C VAL A 308 5.29 8.60 0.90
N LEU A 309 5.92 9.04 -0.19
CA LEU A 309 5.25 9.73 -1.29
C LEU A 309 4.84 8.75 -2.40
N THR A 310 5.73 7.85 -2.80
CA THR A 310 5.51 6.98 -3.96
C THR A 310 4.47 5.90 -3.71
N ILE A 311 4.56 5.18 -2.58
CA ILE A 311 3.69 4.03 -2.36
C ILE A 311 2.20 4.42 -2.38
N PRO A 312 1.73 5.42 -1.61
CA PRO A 312 0.31 5.79 -1.65
C PRO A 312 -0.14 6.34 -3.02
N SER A 313 0.78 6.99 -3.75
CA SER A 313 0.49 7.51 -5.10
C SER A 313 0.24 6.41 -6.13
N VAL A 314 0.91 5.26 -6.01
CA VAL A 314 0.77 4.15 -6.98
C VAL A 314 -0.30 3.13 -6.57
N ILE A 315 -0.79 3.16 -5.33
CA ILE A 315 -1.85 2.23 -4.87
C ILE A 315 -3.08 2.23 -5.77
N PRO A 316 -3.59 3.35 -6.31
CA PRO A 316 -4.73 3.33 -7.23
C PRO A 316 -4.52 2.50 -8.50
N MET A 317 -3.29 2.07 -8.79
CA MET A 317 -2.99 1.18 -9.93
C MET A 317 -2.93 -0.29 -9.55
N ILE A 318 -2.97 -0.64 -8.26
CA ILE A 318 -2.87 -2.04 -7.79
C ILE A 318 -4.09 -2.83 -8.27
N PRO A 319 -3.86 -3.99 -8.91
CA PRO A 319 -4.91 -4.77 -9.56
C PRO A 319 -5.71 -5.63 -8.56
N GLY A 320 -6.27 -5.00 -7.52
CA GLY A 320 -6.96 -5.71 -6.44
C GLY A 320 -8.14 -6.56 -6.92
N VAL A 321 -8.88 -6.07 -7.93
CA VAL A 321 -10.00 -6.81 -8.52
C VAL A 321 -9.53 -8.07 -9.26
N LEU A 322 -8.45 -7.99 -10.02
CA LEU A 322 -7.90 -9.16 -10.71
C LEU A 322 -7.42 -10.22 -9.72
N MET A 323 -6.84 -9.79 -8.59
CA MET A 323 -6.36 -10.69 -7.54
C MET A 323 -7.50 -11.52 -6.95
N TYR A 324 -8.56 -10.87 -6.44
CA TYR A 324 -9.65 -11.62 -5.83
C TYR A 324 -10.51 -12.36 -6.87
N ARG A 325 -10.67 -11.85 -8.08
CA ARG A 325 -11.37 -12.58 -9.17
C ARG A 325 -10.63 -13.85 -9.56
N SER A 326 -9.30 -13.83 -9.60
CA SER A 326 -8.52 -15.05 -9.81
C SER A 326 -8.81 -16.11 -8.75
N LEU A 327 -8.75 -15.74 -7.47
CA LEU A 327 -9.02 -16.66 -6.38
C LEU A 327 -10.50 -17.08 -6.31
N LEU A 328 -11.43 -16.17 -6.59
CA LEU A 328 -12.85 -16.46 -6.64
C LEU A 328 -13.17 -17.48 -7.74
N ALA A 329 -12.54 -17.33 -8.91
CA ALA A 329 -12.71 -18.28 -10.00
C ALA A 329 -12.18 -19.68 -9.62
N PHE A 330 -11.08 -19.79 -8.84
CA PHE A 330 -10.63 -21.08 -8.30
C PHE A 330 -11.61 -21.68 -7.28
N ILE A 331 -12.31 -20.88 -6.49
CA ILE A 331 -13.32 -21.36 -5.53
C ILE A 331 -14.57 -21.88 -6.26
N ASN A 332 -14.93 -21.28 -7.38
CA ASN A 332 -16.16 -21.57 -8.15
C ASN A 332 -15.89 -22.45 -9.39
N LEU A 333 -14.83 -23.25 -9.42
CA LEU A 333 -14.53 -24.13 -10.55
C LEU A 333 -15.59 -25.23 -10.71
N HIS A 334 -16.25 -25.23 -11.87
CA HIS A 334 -17.20 -26.28 -12.26
C HIS A 334 -16.61 -27.26 -13.30
N GLY A 335 -15.29 -27.19 -13.53
CA GLY A 335 -14.56 -28.06 -14.45
C GLY A 335 -14.57 -27.59 -15.93
N VAL A 336 -15.02 -26.37 -16.18
CA VAL A 336 -14.99 -25.77 -17.52
C VAL A 336 -13.61 -25.17 -17.79
N VAL A 337 -12.98 -25.55 -18.92
CA VAL A 337 -11.62 -25.09 -19.29
C VAL A 337 -11.53 -23.56 -19.33
N GLY A 338 -12.58 -22.87 -19.80
CA GLY A 338 -12.64 -21.40 -19.84
C GLY A 338 -12.54 -20.74 -18.47
N GLU A 339 -13.16 -21.32 -17.44
CA GLU A 339 -13.07 -20.79 -16.05
C GLU A 339 -11.65 -20.89 -15.51
N VAL A 340 -11.00 -22.05 -15.74
CA VAL A 340 -9.61 -22.26 -15.34
C VAL A 340 -8.68 -21.27 -16.05
N THR A 341 -8.87 -21.10 -17.36
CA THR A 341 -8.07 -20.15 -18.16
C THR A 341 -8.22 -18.72 -17.64
N ASN A 342 -9.44 -18.28 -17.35
CA ASN A 342 -9.70 -16.94 -16.81
C ASN A 342 -9.10 -16.75 -15.40
N ALA A 343 -9.15 -17.77 -14.55
CA ALA A 343 -8.55 -17.74 -13.22
C ALA A 343 -7.03 -17.52 -13.31
N PHE A 344 -6.35 -18.31 -14.15
CA PHE A 344 -4.91 -18.16 -14.36
C PHE A 344 -4.57 -16.83 -15.04
N PHE A 345 -5.32 -16.41 -16.06
CA PHE A 345 -5.10 -15.15 -16.76
C PHE A 345 -5.16 -13.96 -15.81
N ASN A 346 -6.20 -13.88 -14.96
CA ASN A 346 -6.32 -12.83 -13.94
C ASN A 346 -5.20 -12.88 -12.92
N GLY A 347 -4.80 -14.07 -12.47
CA GLY A 347 -3.72 -14.27 -11.51
C GLY A 347 -2.37 -13.82 -12.06
N ILE A 348 -2.01 -14.25 -13.25
CA ILE A 348 -0.75 -13.90 -13.91
C ILE A 348 -0.70 -12.40 -14.22
N ASN A 349 -1.77 -11.83 -14.78
CA ASN A 349 -1.81 -10.40 -15.06
C ASN A 349 -1.69 -9.56 -13.77
N SER A 350 -2.37 -9.95 -12.68
CA SER A 350 -2.24 -9.24 -11.42
C SER A 350 -0.82 -9.30 -10.86
N ALA A 351 -0.18 -10.47 -10.92
CA ALA A 351 1.21 -10.64 -10.48
C ALA A 351 2.18 -9.79 -11.32
N LEU A 352 2.05 -9.80 -12.65
CA LEU A 352 2.87 -9.00 -13.54
C LEU A 352 2.68 -7.49 -13.31
N ILE A 353 1.45 -7.02 -13.13
CA ILE A 353 1.17 -5.61 -12.84
C ILE A 353 1.83 -5.19 -11.51
N ILE A 354 1.70 -6.01 -10.45
CA ILE A 354 2.32 -5.74 -9.15
C ILE A 354 3.84 -5.68 -9.28
N LEU A 355 4.43 -6.64 -9.97
CA LEU A 355 5.87 -6.69 -10.20
C LEU A 355 6.35 -5.46 -10.97
N CYS A 356 5.62 -5.05 -12.00
CA CYS A 356 5.92 -3.86 -12.79
C CYS A 356 5.77 -2.57 -11.99
N ILE A 357 4.73 -2.43 -11.15
CA ILE A 357 4.60 -1.28 -10.24
C ILE A 357 5.80 -1.22 -9.29
N SER A 358 6.15 -2.34 -8.69
CA SER A 358 7.25 -2.42 -7.72
C SER A 358 8.60 -2.11 -8.36
N LEU A 359 8.88 -2.65 -9.55
CA LEU A 359 10.08 -2.31 -10.32
C LEU A 359 10.11 -0.84 -10.72
N GLY A 360 8.96 -0.28 -11.15
CA GLY A 360 8.87 1.14 -11.48
C GLY A 360 9.14 2.06 -10.29
N VAL A 361 8.75 1.66 -9.06
CA VAL A 361 9.09 2.36 -7.82
C VAL A 361 10.56 2.14 -7.43
N ALA A 362 11.06 0.91 -7.51
CA ALA A 362 12.39 0.53 -7.02
C ALA A 362 13.52 1.05 -7.90
N VAL A 363 13.40 0.99 -9.22
CA VAL A 363 14.49 1.36 -10.15
C VAL A 363 14.98 2.79 -9.94
N PRO A 364 14.14 3.85 -9.94
CA PRO A 364 14.60 5.20 -9.67
C PRO A 364 15.21 5.35 -8.27
N ASN A 365 14.66 4.64 -7.27
CA ASN A 365 15.17 4.64 -5.90
C ASN A 365 16.58 4.05 -5.79
N ILE A 366 16.87 2.95 -6.47
CA ILE A 366 18.20 2.31 -6.46
C ILE A 366 19.24 3.27 -7.02
N PHE A 367 18.94 3.94 -8.14
CA PHE A 367 19.84 4.93 -8.71
C PHE A 367 20.00 6.17 -7.81
N ALA A 368 18.88 6.67 -7.24
CA ALA A 368 18.91 7.80 -6.32
C ALA A 368 19.68 7.49 -5.03
N ARG A 369 19.50 6.28 -4.44
CA ARG A 369 20.25 5.85 -3.25
C ARG A 369 21.77 5.92 -3.49
N ARG A 370 22.26 5.47 -4.65
CA ARG A 370 23.69 5.53 -4.99
C ARG A 370 24.21 6.97 -5.04
N TYR A 371 23.42 7.88 -5.63
CA TYR A 371 23.79 9.29 -5.73
C TYR A 371 23.70 9.99 -4.37
N ILE A 372 22.58 9.80 -3.67
CA ILE A 372 22.32 10.38 -2.34
C ILE A 372 23.29 9.80 -1.30
N ALA A 373 23.62 8.51 -1.34
CA ALA A 373 24.56 7.90 -0.41
C ALA A 373 25.97 8.49 -0.56
N LYS A 374 26.41 8.76 -1.79
CA LYS A 374 27.72 9.36 -2.04
C LYS A 374 27.80 10.80 -1.52
N ASP A 375 26.77 11.58 -1.73
CA ASP A 375 26.66 12.96 -1.24
C ASP A 375 26.57 12.98 0.31
N ARG A 376 25.81 12.06 0.88
CA ARG A 376 25.70 11.86 2.32
C ARG A 376 26.98 11.44 2.99
N GLN A 377 27.73 10.50 2.40
CA GLN A 377 29.04 10.09 2.91
C GLN A 377 30.01 11.26 2.90
N ARG A 378 29.97 12.09 1.88
CA ARG A 378 30.77 13.29 1.78
C ARG A 378 30.44 14.30 2.89
N HIS A 379 29.15 14.60 3.08
CA HIS A 379 28.71 15.47 4.18
C HIS A 379 29.08 14.90 5.56
N LEU A 380 28.91 13.60 5.76
CA LEU A 380 29.29 12.94 7.01
C LEU A 380 30.80 13.05 7.26
N GLN A 381 31.64 12.84 6.23
CA GLN A 381 33.07 13.00 6.33
C GLN A 381 33.47 14.44 6.65
N GLU A 382 32.88 15.42 5.98
CA GLU A 382 33.10 16.84 6.25
C GLU A 382 32.71 17.23 7.70
N GLU A 383 31.59 16.71 8.23
CA GLU A 383 31.23 16.96 9.63
C GLU A 383 32.12 16.23 10.62
N LEU A 384 32.56 15.02 10.32
CA LEU A 384 33.56 14.31 11.16
C LEU A 384 34.91 15.00 11.18
N GLU A 385 35.39 15.54 10.06
CA GLU A 385 36.62 16.33 9.98
C GLU A 385 36.47 17.62 10.78
N LYS A 386 35.39 18.38 10.65
CA LYS A 386 35.13 19.56 11.48
C LYS A 386 35.12 19.27 12.99
N ARG A 387 34.60 18.09 13.37
CA ARG A 387 34.63 17.65 14.79
C ARG A 387 36.02 17.31 15.24
N ARG A 388 36.80 16.68 14.39
CA ARG A 388 38.23 16.39 14.62
C ARG A 388 39.02 17.65 14.88
N GLU A 389 38.85 18.67 14.07
CA GLU A 389 39.48 19.97 14.23
C GLU A 389 39.05 20.72 15.49
N ARG A 390 37.82 20.52 15.96
CA ARG A 390 37.30 21.13 17.20
C ARG A 390 37.72 20.42 18.49
N GLY A 391 38.55 19.37 18.41
CA GLY A 391 39.06 18.63 19.58
C GLY A 391 37.95 17.88 20.38
N LYS A 392 36.78 17.65 19.78
CA LYS A 392 35.67 16.92 20.42
C LYS A 392 35.69 15.42 20.11
N PHE A 393 36.87 14.81 20.02
CA PHE A 393 36.92 13.36 20.03
C PHE A 393 36.83 12.86 21.47
N ILE A 394 35.70 12.33 21.82
CA ILE A 394 35.62 11.41 22.95
C ILE A 394 36.24 10.11 22.44
N GLU A 395 37.37 9.74 22.99
CA GLU A 395 37.90 8.38 22.83
C GLU A 395 36.88 7.43 23.44
N TRP A 396 36.30 6.57 22.61
CA TRP A 396 35.39 5.51 23.05
C TRP A 396 36.19 4.28 23.44
#